data_8ce1e19175a1f33c0141c2e3d2dcee4c
#
_entry.id   8ce1e19175a1f33c0141c2e3d2dcee4c
#
_cell.length_a   1.000
_cell.length_b   1.000
_cell.length_c   1.000
_cell.angle_alpha   90.00
_cell.angle_beta   90.00
_cell.angle_gamma   90.00
#
_symmetry.space_group_name_H-M   'P 1'
#
loop_
_entity.id
_entity.type
_entity.pdbx_description
1 polymer ?
#
loop_
_entity_poly.entity_id
_entity_poly.type
_entity_poly.pdbx_seq_one_letter_code
_entity_poly.pdbx_strand_id
1 'polypeptide(L)'
;ENPKEILIVDNLLSSDESNIPSDKRVNFIFGSITDEKILSLLPEDLDYAFHLACFHGNQSSIANPFADHENNTFTSLKLFDRLKDLKNLKKLVYAAAACAVAEKTYDKPSATTEEQPVSLYHDSPYSISKIIGELYGNYFYQQHKLPFVKARFSNVYGPREILGAGRWRGTVHTIWRNVTPTFIWRSLNGDALPLDNGGNASRDFIFVEDMARGLMACALKGEEGGVYNIATGKETSILDLANIINEFTNNKTSIDLKPAREWDRSGKRFASTEKSKNELGFSAKINIREGIKRTVEWTKINKELIGQNIAQHKKLMSQTS
;
A
#
# COMPACT_ATOMS: atom_id res chain seq x y z
N GLU A 1 19.93 -8.84 6.91
CA GLU A 1 19.54 -9.50 8.15
C GLU A 1 19.14 -10.95 7.85
N ASN A 2 19.38 -11.83 8.81
CA ASN A 2 19.02 -13.25 8.70
C ASN A 2 18.16 -13.63 9.91
N PRO A 3 16.83 -13.45 9.86
CA PRO A 3 15.94 -13.71 10.99
C PRO A 3 15.93 -15.20 11.31
N LYS A 4 15.78 -15.53 12.59
CA LYS A 4 15.58 -16.92 13.04
C LYS A 4 14.19 -17.41 12.65
N GLU A 5 13.21 -16.54 12.80
CA GLU A 5 11.80 -16.81 12.56
C GLU A 5 11.10 -15.57 12.01
N ILE A 6 10.09 -15.78 11.18
CA ILE A 6 9.19 -14.76 10.65
C ILE A 6 7.76 -15.26 10.89
N LEU A 7 7.01 -14.55 11.71
CA LEU A 7 5.59 -14.81 11.89
C LEU A 7 4.78 -13.89 10.99
N ILE A 8 3.93 -14.47 10.14
CA ILE A 8 2.99 -13.75 9.28
C ILE A 8 1.58 -13.98 9.83
N VAL A 9 0.87 -12.90 10.10
CA VAL A 9 -0.56 -12.95 10.45
C VAL A 9 -1.33 -12.20 9.37
N ASP A 10 -2.21 -12.89 8.65
CA ASP A 10 -3.05 -12.33 7.58
C ASP A 10 -4.39 -13.07 7.52
N ASN A 11 -5.47 -12.34 7.29
CA ASN A 11 -6.80 -12.93 7.13
C ASN A 11 -7.16 -13.18 5.65
N LEU A 12 -6.23 -12.96 4.74
CA LEU A 12 -6.35 -13.10 3.28
C LEU A 12 -7.56 -12.34 2.71
N LEU A 13 -7.92 -11.20 3.33
CA LEU A 13 -9.02 -10.37 2.86
C LEU A 13 -8.77 -9.79 1.47
N SER A 14 -7.51 -9.47 1.17
CA SER A 14 -7.09 -8.83 -0.08
C SER A 14 -5.78 -9.40 -0.65
N SER A 15 -5.38 -10.57 -0.21
CA SER A 15 -4.16 -11.26 -0.61
C SER A 15 -4.45 -12.70 -1.06
N ASP A 16 -3.48 -13.31 -1.70
CA ASP A 16 -3.52 -14.69 -2.15
C ASP A 16 -2.50 -15.50 -1.36
N GLU A 17 -2.85 -16.71 -0.95
CA GLU A 17 -2.00 -17.60 -0.16
C GLU A 17 -0.66 -17.91 -0.86
N SER A 18 -0.64 -17.93 -2.20
CA SER A 18 0.58 -18.10 -3.00
C SER A 18 1.66 -17.03 -2.74
N ASN A 19 1.30 -15.93 -2.11
CA ASN A 19 2.23 -14.88 -1.68
C ASN A 19 2.99 -15.23 -0.38
N ILE A 20 2.56 -16.24 0.38
CA ILE A 20 3.24 -16.67 1.60
C ILE A 20 4.53 -17.40 1.19
N PRO A 21 5.72 -16.97 1.66
CA PRO A 21 6.96 -17.61 1.29
C PRO A 21 7.06 -19.06 1.79
N SER A 22 7.48 -19.98 0.94
CA SER A 22 7.82 -21.34 1.32
C SER A 22 9.24 -21.40 1.89
N ASP A 23 9.41 -20.96 3.14
CA ASP A 23 10.69 -21.00 3.87
C ASP A 23 10.43 -21.57 5.27
N LYS A 24 11.30 -22.47 5.75
CA LYS A 24 11.16 -23.13 7.06
C LYS A 24 11.14 -22.18 8.26
N ARG A 25 11.56 -20.95 8.07
CA ARG A 25 11.55 -19.88 9.10
C ARG A 25 10.23 -19.11 9.13
N VAL A 26 9.37 -19.32 8.14
CA VAL A 26 8.10 -18.61 8.02
C VAL A 26 6.99 -19.44 8.64
N ASN A 27 6.36 -18.87 9.66
CA ASN A 27 5.15 -19.39 10.28
C ASN A 27 3.98 -18.50 9.88
N PHE A 28 2.89 -19.12 9.40
CA PHE A 28 1.69 -18.40 8.98
C PHE A 28 0.53 -18.70 9.93
N ILE A 29 -0.09 -17.64 10.43
CA ILE A 29 -1.35 -17.69 11.19
C ILE A 29 -2.44 -17.05 10.35
N PHE A 30 -3.42 -17.84 9.93
CA PHE A 30 -4.63 -17.33 9.30
C PHE A 30 -5.55 -16.69 10.34
N GLY A 31 -5.74 -15.37 10.27
CA GLY A 31 -6.62 -14.67 11.19
C GLY A 31 -6.46 -13.16 11.18
N SER A 32 -7.30 -12.48 11.94
CA SER A 32 -7.27 -11.03 12.11
C SER A 32 -6.73 -10.67 13.49
N ILE A 33 -5.88 -9.66 13.56
CA ILE A 33 -5.41 -9.07 14.83
C ILE A 33 -6.51 -8.30 15.59
N THR A 34 -7.75 -8.25 15.08
CA THR A 34 -8.92 -7.85 15.88
C THR A 34 -9.41 -8.97 16.79
N ASP A 35 -9.04 -10.21 16.54
CA ASP A 35 -9.40 -11.38 17.34
C ASP A 35 -8.37 -11.55 18.49
N GLU A 36 -8.86 -11.56 19.73
CA GLU A 36 -8.04 -11.75 20.94
C GLU A 36 -7.26 -13.06 20.92
N LYS A 37 -7.84 -14.13 20.35
CA LYS A 37 -7.15 -15.43 20.23
C LYS A 37 -5.92 -15.31 19.32
N ILE A 38 -6.04 -14.58 18.21
CA ILE A 38 -4.92 -14.34 17.29
C ILE A 38 -3.87 -13.46 17.97
N LEU A 39 -4.28 -12.37 18.64
CA LEU A 39 -3.36 -11.52 19.40
C LEU A 39 -2.59 -12.28 20.47
N SER A 40 -3.24 -13.23 21.16
CA SER A 40 -2.60 -14.05 22.21
C SER A 40 -1.55 -15.02 21.67
N LEU A 41 -1.54 -15.30 20.34
CA LEU A 41 -0.53 -16.13 19.68
C LEU A 41 0.75 -15.35 19.32
N LEU A 42 0.74 -14.02 19.45
CA LEU A 42 1.94 -13.23 19.19
C LEU A 42 3.00 -13.49 20.26
N PRO A 43 4.24 -13.85 19.87
CA PRO A 43 5.33 -14.14 20.81
C PRO A 43 5.65 -12.93 21.72
N GLU A 44 6.10 -13.22 22.94
CA GLU A 44 6.55 -12.20 23.90
C GLU A 44 7.97 -11.68 23.59
N ASP A 45 8.75 -12.41 22.78
CA ASP A 45 10.15 -12.14 22.45
C ASP A 45 10.36 -11.59 21.03
N LEU A 46 9.37 -10.85 20.50
CA LEU A 46 9.48 -10.19 19.21
C LEU A 46 10.57 -9.12 19.19
N ASP A 47 11.48 -9.19 18.23
CA ASP A 47 12.46 -8.13 17.97
C ASP A 47 11.87 -6.98 17.12
N TYR A 48 11.10 -7.30 16.09
CA TYR A 48 10.56 -6.33 15.12
C TYR A 48 9.14 -6.69 14.75
N ALA A 49 8.30 -5.67 14.59
CA ALA A 49 6.96 -5.82 14.06
C ALA A 49 6.74 -4.87 12.87
N PHE A 50 6.05 -5.36 11.82
CA PHE A 50 5.66 -4.58 10.66
C PHE A 50 4.14 -4.63 10.53
N HIS A 51 3.47 -3.52 10.82
CA HIS A 51 2.02 -3.43 10.66
C HIS A 51 1.67 -2.97 9.25
N LEU A 52 1.51 -3.96 8.34
CA LEU A 52 1.20 -3.76 6.93
C LEU A 52 -0.27 -4.09 6.60
N ALA A 53 -0.95 -4.82 7.49
CA ALA A 53 -2.33 -5.21 7.30
C ALA A 53 -3.24 -3.98 7.20
N CYS A 54 -4.09 -3.93 6.16
CA CYS A 54 -5.07 -2.87 6.00
C CYS A 54 -6.20 -3.24 5.04
N PHE A 55 -7.35 -2.58 5.22
CA PHE A 55 -8.42 -2.53 4.24
C PHE A 55 -8.06 -1.48 3.19
N HIS A 56 -7.35 -1.92 2.15
CA HIS A 56 -6.73 -1.05 1.17
C HIS A 56 -7.73 -0.47 0.16
N GLY A 57 -7.58 0.81 -0.13
CA GLY A 57 -8.18 1.52 -1.27
C GLY A 57 -9.28 2.51 -0.91
N ASN A 58 -9.14 3.73 -1.46
CA ASN A 58 -10.10 4.82 -1.22
C ASN A 58 -11.53 4.42 -1.58
N GLN A 59 -11.74 3.85 -2.77
CA GLN A 59 -13.09 3.49 -3.25
C GLN A 59 -13.74 2.39 -2.42
N SER A 60 -12.97 1.40 -1.99
CA SER A 60 -13.49 0.35 -1.09
C SER A 60 -13.88 0.93 0.27
N SER A 61 -13.10 1.87 0.81
CA SER A 61 -13.40 2.55 2.08
C SER A 61 -14.61 3.48 2.00
N ILE A 62 -14.81 4.16 0.85
CA ILE A 62 -16.00 4.98 0.59
C ILE A 62 -17.25 4.08 0.54
N ALA A 63 -17.16 2.94 -0.11
CA ALA A 63 -18.28 2.00 -0.21
C ALA A 63 -18.60 1.32 1.14
N ASN A 64 -17.60 1.09 1.99
CA ASN A 64 -17.78 0.47 3.30
C ASN A 64 -16.84 1.08 4.36
N PRO A 65 -17.23 2.23 4.95
CA PRO A 65 -16.42 2.92 5.95
C PRO A 65 -16.28 2.14 7.27
N PHE A 66 -17.25 1.31 7.62
CA PHE A 66 -17.18 0.47 8.83
C PHE A 66 -16.11 -0.61 8.69
N ALA A 67 -16.05 -1.28 7.53
CA ALA A 67 -15.00 -2.26 7.27
C ALA A 67 -13.61 -1.61 7.24
N ASP A 68 -13.49 -0.37 6.74
CA ASP A 68 -12.25 0.39 6.80
C ASP A 68 -11.86 0.68 8.26
N HIS A 69 -12.78 1.19 9.07
CA HIS A 69 -12.53 1.46 10.48
C HIS A 69 -12.08 0.21 11.25
N GLU A 70 -12.80 -0.88 11.08
CA GLU A 70 -12.51 -2.16 11.76
C GLU A 70 -11.13 -2.70 11.40
N ASN A 71 -10.80 -2.73 10.10
CA ASN A 71 -9.57 -3.35 9.60
C ASN A 71 -8.37 -2.39 9.54
N ASN A 72 -8.52 -1.10 9.76
CA ASN A 72 -7.43 -0.13 9.76
C ASN A 72 -7.23 0.52 11.13
N THR A 73 -8.29 1.17 11.67
CA THR A 73 -8.17 1.91 12.92
C THR A 73 -8.15 0.97 14.13
N PHE A 74 -9.13 0.07 14.21
CA PHE A 74 -9.28 -0.82 15.34
C PHE A 74 -8.18 -1.87 15.40
N THR A 75 -7.77 -2.44 14.26
CA THR A 75 -6.60 -3.33 14.19
C THR A 75 -5.32 -2.65 14.68
N SER A 76 -5.08 -1.40 14.27
CA SER A 76 -3.90 -0.65 14.68
C SER A 76 -3.90 -0.42 16.19
N LEU A 77 -5.05 0.01 16.75
CA LEU A 77 -5.18 0.24 18.18
C LEU A 77 -4.93 -1.04 18.99
N LYS A 78 -5.55 -2.16 18.61
CA LYS A 78 -5.35 -3.45 19.27
C LYS A 78 -3.91 -3.95 19.21
N LEU A 79 -3.28 -3.84 18.04
CA LEU A 79 -1.90 -4.25 17.88
C LEU A 79 -0.95 -3.39 18.74
N PHE A 80 -1.12 -2.07 18.76
CA PHE A 80 -0.27 -1.18 19.55
C PHE A 80 -0.44 -1.44 21.05
N ASP A 81 -1.68 -1.66 21.48
CA ASP A 81 -1.96 -2.03 22.89
C ASP A 81 -1.31 -3.37 23.27
N ARG A 82 -1.37 -4.38 22.39
CA ARG A 82 -0.69 -5.68 22.63
C ARG A 82 0.83 -5.56 22.67
N LEU A 83 1.42 -4.71 21.80
CA LEU A 83 2.87 -4.60 21.67
C LEU A 83 3.52 -3.65 22.69
N LYS A 84 2.77 -2.76 23.33
CA LYS A 84 3.32 -1.73 24.24
C LYS A 84 4.10 -2.29 25.43
N ASP A 85 3.77 -3.51 25.86
CA ASP A 85 4.35 -4.14 27.05
C ASP A 85 5.50 -5.12 26.71
N LEU A 86 5.80 -5.32 25.41
CA LEU A 86 6.87 -6.20 24.96
C LEU A 86 8.26 -5.59 25.17
N LYS A 87 9.01 -6.12 26.13
CA LYS A 87 10.31 -5.58 26.55
C LYS A 87 11.43 -5.73 25.51
N ASN A 88 11.33 -6.73 24.65
CA ASN A 88 12.35 -7.05 23.65
C ASN A 88 12.09 -6.40 22.29
N LEU A 89 10.92 -5.77 22.10
CA LEU A 89 10.56 -5.14 20.85
C LEU A 89 11.48 -3.94 20.56
N LYS A 90 12.30 -4.08 19.53
CA LYS A 90 13.24 -3.03 19.08
C LYS A 90 12.57 -1.97 18.22
N LYS A 91 11.59 -2.38 17.39
CA LYS A 91 10.89 -1.45 16.52
C LYS A 91 9.55 -2.02 16.02
N LEU A 92 8.52 -1.16 16.05
CA LEU A 92 7.27 -1.34 15.32
C LEU A 92 7.26 -0.36 14.15
N VAL A 93 7.24 -0.87 12.92
CA VAL A 93 7.10 -0.07 11.70
C VAL A 93 5.63 -0.09 11.23
N TYR A 94 5.02 1.07 11.23
CA TYR A 94 3.64 1.25 10.77
C TYR A 94 3.61 1.72 9.30
N ALA A 95 2.86 1.00 8.46
CA ALA A 95 2.58 1.39 7.08
C ALA A 95 1.60 2.56 7.05
N ALA A 96 2.10 3.76 7.15
CA ALA A 96 1.37 5.01 6.95
C ALA A 96 1.19 5.31 5.45
N ALA A 97 0.41 6.32 5.12
CA ALA A 97 0.11 6.67 3.74
C ALA A 97 0.47 8.12 3.42
N ALA A 98 1.34 8.33 2.44
CA ALA A 98 1.71 9.67 1.98
C ALA A 98 0.49 10.49 1.50
N CYS A 99 -0.56 9.82 0.97
CA CYS A 99 -1.79 10.48 0.57
C CYS A 99 -2.56 11.15 1.71
N ALA A 100 -2.28 10.79 2.95
CA ALA A 100 -2.91 11.38 4.12
C ALA A 100 -2.44 12.81 4.38
N VAL A 101 -1.22 13.15 3.97
CA VAL A 101 -0.58 14.45 4.23
C VAL A 101 -0.23 15.24 2.97
N ALA A 102 -0.30 14.62 1.78
CA ALA A 102 0.08 15.27 0.54
C ALA A 102 -0.87 16.42 0.17
N GLU A 103 -0.31 17.50 -0.28
CA GLU A 103 -1.06 18.60 -0.89
C GLU A 103 -1.88 18.10 -2.09
N LYS A 104 -3.11 18.57 -2.21
CA LYS A 104 -4.05 18.16 -3.25
C LYS A 104 -4.20 19.29 -4.26
N THR A 105 -3.39 19.29 -5.31
CA THR A 105 -3.40 20.31 -6.35
C THR A 105 -3.30 19.72 -7.74
N TYR A 106 -3.86 20.42 -8.74
CA TYR A 106 -3.63 20.20 -10.17
C TYR A 106 -2.59 21.16 -10.76
N ASP A 107 -2.19 22.16 -9.98
CA ASP A 107 -1.08 23.05 -10.34
C ASP A 107 0.26 22.31 -10.25
N LYS A 108 1.36 23.06 -10.33
CA LYS A 108 2.69 22.49 -10.17
C LYS A 108 2.91 22.06 -8.69
N PRO A 109 3.00 20.76 -8.38
CA PRO A 109 3.13 20.32 -7.00
C PRO A 109 4.56 20.58 -6.49
N SER A 110 4.67 20.79 -5.18
CA SER A 110 5.92 20.68 -4.45
C SER A 110 6.09 19.28 -3.86
N ALA A 111 7.32 18.88 -3.59
CA ALA A 111 7.59 17.63 -2.89
C ALA A 111 7.04 17.69 -1.46
N THR A 112 6.18 16.75 -1.10
CA THR A 112 5.61 16.68 0.26
C THR A 112 6.66 16.21 1.25
N THR A 113 6.97 17.03 2.27
CA THR A 113 7.88 16.66 3.35
C THR A 113 7.14 15.98 4.51
N GLU A 114 7.89 15.36 5.41
CA GLU A 114 7.34 14.68 6.58
C GLU A 114 6.73 15.65 7.60
N GLU A 115 7.20 16.89 7.62
CA GLU A 115 6.83 17.96 8.55
C GLU A 115 5.59 18.74 8.09
N GLN A 116 5.10 18.54 6.86
CA GLN A 116 3.91 19.24 6.38
C GLN A 116 2.70 18.95 7.26
N PRO A 117 1.89 19.96 7.57
CA PRO A 117 0.67 19.79 8.34
C PRO A 117 -0.29 18.79 7.71
N VAL A 118 -0.89 17.95 8.54
CA VAL A 118 -1.94 17.02 8.10
C VAL A 118 -3.23 17.80 7.88
N SER A 119 -3.85 17.64 6.70
CA SER A 119 -5.16 18.22 6.42
C SER A 119 -6.23 17.63 7.35
N LEU A 120 -7.20 18.44 7.74
CA LEU A 120 -8.42 17.96 8.41
C LEU A 120 -9.49 17.49 7.41
N TYR A 121 -9.29 17.76 6.11
CA TYR A 121 -10.24 17.42 5.05
C TYR A 121 -9.67 16.31 4.19
N HIS A 122 -10.34 15.17 4.17
CA HIS A 122 -9.96 13.99 3.43
C HIS A 122 -11.07 13.55 2.49
N ASP A 123 -10.68 12.90 1.39
CA ASP A 123 -11.58 12.41 0.35
C ASP A 123 -11.99 10.94 0.54
N SER A 124 -11.50 10.28 1.59
CA SER A 124 -11.89 8.91 1.87
C SER A 124 -11.68 8.51 3.33
N PRO A 125 -12.48 7.57 3.87
CA PRO A 125 -12.25 6.95 5.17
C PRO A 125 -10.85 6.33 5.28
N TYR A 126 -10.31 5.75 4.21
CA TYR A 126 -8.96 5.20 4.19
C TYR A 126 -7.87 6.23 4.55
N SER A 127 -7.95 7.44 4.01
CA SER A 127 -6.99 8.50 4.35
C SER A 127 -7.10 8.88 5.83
N ILE A 128 -8.34 8.94 6.36
CA ILE A 128 -8.61 9.25 7.77
C ILE A 128 -8.04 8.14 8.67
N SER A 129 -8.34 6.88 8.38
CA SER A 129 -7.89 5.74 9.21
C SER A 129 -6.36 5.63 9.25
N LYS A 130 -5.66 5.97 8.16
CA LYS A 130 -4.19 5.99 8.14
C LYS A 130 -3.60 7.10 9.03
N ILE A 131 -4.23 8.27 9.09
CA ILE A 131 -3.82 9.34 10.02
C ILE A 131 -4.11 8.94 11.47
N ILE A 132 -5.27 8.37 11.75
CA ILE A 132 -5.62 7.91 13.09
C ILE A 132 -4.59 6.89 13.58
N GLY A 133 -4.12 6.00 12.72
CA GLY A 133 -3.02 5.07 13.07
C GLY A 133 -1.71 5.79 13.43
N GLU A 134 -1.34 6.88 12.74
CA GLU A 134 -0.18 7.70 13.12
C GLU A 134 -0.40 8.39 14.47
N LEU A 135 -1.60 8.91 14.72
CA LEU A 135 -1.93 9.59 15.99
C LEU A 135 -1.90 8.62 17.18
N TYR A 136 -2.49 7.43 17.03
CA TYR A 136 -2.38 6.38 18.05
C TYR A 136 -0.94 5.95 18.26
N GLY A 137 -0.18 5.73 17.20
CA GLY A 137 1.24 5.39 17.31
C GLY A 137 2.05 6.44 18.09
N ASN A 138 1.80 7.72 17.84
CA ASN A 138 2.43 8.82 18.60
C ASN A 138 2.03 8.78 20.09
N TYR A 139 0.75 8.52 20.39
CA TYR A 139 0.26 8.37 21.76
C TYR A 139 0.99 7.21 22.48
N PHE A 140 1.03 6.02 21.86
CA PHE A 140 1.68 4.85 22.45
C PHE A 140 3.20 5.05 22.61
N TYR A 141 3.86 5.72 21.69
CA TYR A 141 5.26 6.11 21.83
C TYR A 141 5.47 7.03 23.03
N GLN A 142 4.70 8.09 23.16
CA GLN A 142 4.87 9.08 24.24
C GLN A 142 4.53 8.51 25.61
N GLN A 143 3.39 7.82 25.74
CA GLN A 143 2.87 7.36 27.01
C GLN A 143 3.43 6.00 27.46
N HIS A 144 3.68 5.09 26.51
CA HIS A 144 4.07 3.71 26.80
C HIS A 144 5.48 3.37 26.30
N LYS A 145 6.17 4.30 25.66
CA LYS A 145 7.52 4.07 25.10
C LYS A 145 7.55 2.96 24.04
N LEU A 146 6.43 2.72 23.36
CA LEU A 146 6.38 1.81 22.21
C LEU A 146 7.37 2.30 21.15
N PRO A 147 8.38 1.50 20.73
CA PRO A 147 9.40 1.93 19.77
C PRO A 147 8.81 2.03 18.33
N PHE A 148 8.00 3.05 18.09
CA PHE A 148 7.15 3.24 16.93
C PHE A 148 7.81 4.09 15.86
N VAL A 149 7.76 3.64 14.59
CA VAL A 149 8.20 4.39 13.41
C VAL A 149 7.12 4.38 12.33
N LYS A 150 6.88 5.52 11.71
CA LYS A 150 5.93 5.70 10.61
C LYS A 150 6.65 5.68 9.27
N ALA A 151 6.31 4.73 8.41
CA ALA A 151 6.74 4.69 7.03
C ALA A 151 5.58 5.16 6.13
N ARG A 152 5.65 6.38 5.60
CA ARG A 152 4.65 6.93 4.68
C ARG A 152 4.92 6.43 3.26
N PHE A 153 4.07 5.54 2.79
CA PHE A 153 4.20 4.91 1.48
C PHE A 153 3.77 5.84 0.36
N SER A 154 4.59 5.90 -0.70
CA SER A 154 4.14 6.29 -2.02
C SER A 154 3.32 5.18 -2.70
N ASN A 155 2.98 5.32 -3.98
CA ASN A 155 2.23 4.30 -4.71
C ASN A 155 3.13 3.08 -5.00
N VAL A 156 2.99 2.05 -4.18
CA VAL A 156 3.75 0.79 -4.35
C VAL A 156 3.18 0.00 -5.52
N TYR A 157 4.05 -0.56 -6.35
CA TYR A 157 3.68 -1.46 -7.43
C TYR A 157 4.75 -2.53 -7.64
N GLY A 158 4.39 -3.64 -8.25
CA GLY A 158 5.35 -4.69 -8.57
C GLY A 158 4.73 -6.08 -8.69
N PRO A 159 5.57 -7.11 -8.88
CA PRO A 159 5.16 -8.50 -8.83
C PRO A 159 4.40 -8.85 -7.56
N ARG A 160 3.52 -9.87 -7.65
CA ARG A 160 2.72 -10.42 -6.55
C ARG A 160 1.52 -9.56 -6.12
N GLU A 161 1.23 -8.47 -6.80
CA GLU A 161 -0.06 -7.80 -6.67
C GLU A 161 -1.07 -8.48 -7.59
N ILE A 162 -1.83 -9.44 -7.03
CA ILE A 162 -2.78 -10.29 -7.75
C ILE A 162 -4.15 -9.61 -7.77
N LEU A 163 -4.62 -9.23 -8.97
CA LEU A 163 -5.95 -8.67 -9.15
C LEU A 163 -7.03 -9.71 -8.76
N GLY A 164 -8.02 -9.25 -8.00
CA GLY A 164 -9.11 -10.11 -7.53
C GLY A 164 -8.74 -11.05 -6.38
N ALA A 165 -7.49 -11.04 -5.89
CA ALA A 165 -7.13 -11.85 -4.75
C ALA A 165 -7.94 -11.48 -3.50
N GLY A 166 -8.30 -12.50 -2.73
CA GLY A 166 -9.03 -12.38 -1.48
C GLY A 166 -10.55 -12.39 -1.65
N ARG A 167 -11.26 -11.81 -0.69
CA ARG A 167 -12.73 -11.83 -0.62
C ARG A 167 -13.34 -10.60 -1.26
N TRP A 168 -14.58 -10.73 -1.75
CA TRP A 168 -15.35 -9.61 -2.26
C TRP A 168 -15.60 -8.56 -1.17
N ARG A 169 -15.37 -7.28 -1.50
CA ARG A 169 -15.46 -6.13 -0.58
C ARG A 169 -16.56 -5.15 -0.98
N GLY A 170 -17.62 -5.66 -1.66
CA GLY A 170 -18.80 -4.87 -1.98
C GLY A 170 -18.76 -4.08 -3.27
N THR A 171 -17.61 -3.93 -3.93
CA THR A 171 -17.47 -3.13 -5.15
C THR A 171 -16.52 -3.78 -6.16
N VAL A 172 -16.62 -3.36 -7.43
CA VAL A 172 -15.67 -3.75 -8.50
C VAL A 172 -14.21 -3.38 -8.19
N HIS A 173 -13.99 -2.44 -7.27
CA HIS A 173 -12.66 -2.07 -6.78
C HIS A 173 -12.02 -3.10 -5.86
N THR A 174 -12.73 -4.17 -5.52
CA THR A 174 -12.13 -5.40 -5.00
C THR A 174 -11.08 -5.94 -5.96
N ILE A 175 -11.36 -5.86 -7.26
CA ILE A 175 -10.48 -6.33 -8.33
C ILE A 175 -9.59 -5.19 -8.82
N TRP A 176 -10.22 -4.10 -9.29
CA TRP A 176 -9.56 -2.98 -9.97
C TRP A 176 -9.09 -1.89 -8.98
N ARG A 177 -8.35 -2.29 -7.94
CA ARG A 177 -8.02 -1.41 -6.81
C ARG A 177 -6.84 -0.47 -7.05
N ASN A 178 -5.84 -0.90 -7.81
CA ASN A 178 -4.63 -0.12 -8.10
C ASN A 178 -4.43 0.05 -9.61
N VAL A 179 -3.99 1.23 -10.00
CA VAL A 179 -3.86 1.60 -11.41
C VAL A 179 -2.85 0.73 -12.16
N THR A 180 -1.67 0.47 -11.58
CA THR A 180 -0.59 -0.25 -12.25
C THR A 180 -0.97 -1.68 -12.65
N PRO A 181 -1.40 -2.59 -11.74
CA PRO A 181 -1.78 -3.94 -12.14
C PRO A 181 -3.03 -3.95 -13.02
N THR A 182 -3.98 -3.04 -12.81
CA THR A 182 -5.17 -2.90 -13.65
C THR A 182 -4.81 -2.54 -15.09
N PHE A 183 -3.92 -1.57 -15.28
CA PHE A 183 -3.48 -1.15 -16.60
C PHE A 183 -2.66 -2.24 -17.30
N ILE A 184 -1.76 -2.92 -16.58
CA ILE A 184 -0.99 -4.05 -17.13
C ILE A 184 -1.93 -5.16 -17.60
N TRP A 185 -2.90 -5.55 -16.77
CA TRP A 185 -3.86 -6.59 -17.14
C TRP A 185 -4.69 -6.22 -18.38
N ARG A 186 -5.28 -5.02 -18.39
CA ARG A 186 -6.05 -4.52 -19.53
C ARG A 186 -5.20 -4.48 -20.80
N SER A 187 -4.03 -3.90 -20.70
CA SER A 187 -3.10 -3.76 -21.83
C SER A 187 -2.67 -5.11 -22.41
N LEU A 188 -2.39 -6.13 -21.57
CA LEU A 188 -2.08 -7.50 -21.99
C LEU A 188 -3.26 -8.24 -22.63
N ASN A 189 -4.49 -7.78 -22.43
CA ASN A 189 -5.69 -8.30 -23.08
C ASN A 189 -6.12 -7.46 -24.31
N GLY A 190 -5.35 -6.43 -24.67
CA GLY A 190 -5.65 -5.58 -25.82
C GLY A 190 -6.75 -4.54 -25.55
N ASP A 191 -7.11 -4.31 -24.29
CA ASP A 191 -8.13 -3.34 -23.91
C ASP A 191 -7.57 -1.91 -23.90
N ALA A 192 -8.45 -0.92 -24.10
CA ALA A 192 -8.14 0.48 -23.89
C ALA A 192 -7.89 0.77 -22.39
N LEU A 193 -6.92 1.64 -22.11
CA LEU A 193 -6.64 2.07 -20.74
C LEU A 193 -7.48 3.30 -20.39
N PRO A 194 -8.39 3.23 -19.37
CA PRO A 194 -9.21 4.37 -19.00
C PRO A 194 -8.41 5.38 -18.17
N LEU A 195 -8.35 6.62 -18.60
CA LEU A 195 -7.67 7.72 -17.94
C LEU A 195 -8.68 8.76 -17.48
N ASP A 196 -8.99 8.75 -16.18
CA ASP A 196 -9.83 9.77 -15.58
C ASP A 196 -9.13 11.14 -15.65
N ASN A 197 -9.90 12.19 -15.92
CA ASN A 197 -9.40 13.56 -16.09
C ASN A 197 -8.22 13.66 -17.09
N GLY A 198 -8.29 12.90 -18.18
CA GLY A 198 -7.23 12.85 -19.20
C GLY A 198 -5.87 12.33 -18.71
N GLY A 199 -5.82 11.65 -17.58
CA GLY A 199 -4.57 11.17 -17.00
C GLY A 199 -3.70 12.27 -16.37
N ASN A 200 -4.26 13.44 -16.12
CA ASN A 200 -3.54 14.63 -15.64
C ASN A 200 -3.08 14.51 -14.17
N ALA A 201 -3.66 13.60 -13.40
CA ALA A 201 -3.19 13.29 -12.07
C ALA A 201 -1.80 12.65 -12.12
N SER A 202 -0.99 12.89 -11.09
CA SER A 202 0.33 12.26 -10.96
C SER A 202 0.55 11.64 -9.59
N ARG A 203 1.47 10.69 -9.54
CA ARG A 203 1.87 9.98 -8.32
C ARG A 203 3.37 9.74 -8.32
N ASP A 204 3.88 9.46 -7.14
CA ASP A 204 5.20 8.89 -6.94
C ASP A 204 5.04 7.37 -6.86
N PHE A 205 5.55 6.64 -7.86
CA PHE A 205 5.47 5.19 -7.94
C PHE A 205 6.77 4.54 -7.49
N ILE A 206 6.72 3.75 -6.44
CA ILE A 206 7.87 3.02 -5.91
C ILE A 206 7.73 1.51 -6.15
N PHE A 207 8.80 0.89 -6.63
CA PHE A 207 8.84 -0.55 -6.85
C PHE A 207 8.85 -1.33 -5.54
N VAL A 208 8.14 -2.46 -5.48
CA VAL A 208 7.92 -3.24 -4.25
C VAL A 208 9.20 -3.65 -3.52
N GLU A 209 10.27 -3.98 -4.24
CA GLU A 209 11.56 -4.33 -3.62
C GLU A 209 12.22 -3.11 -2.95
N ASP A 210 12.09 -1.93 -3.55
CA ASP A 210 12.56 -0.68 -2.96
C ASP A 210 11.75 -0.33 -1.71
N MET A 211 10.42 -0.54 -1.75
CA MET A 211 9.57 -0.40 -0.57
C MET A 211 10.01 -1.33 0.56
N ALA A 212 10.24 -2.62 0.26
CA ALA A 212 10.71 -3.58 1.26
C ALA A 212 12.06 -3.15 1.89
N ARG A 213 13.00 -2.66 1.06
CA ARG A 213 14.27 -2.10 1.57
C ARG A 213 14.06 -0.86 2.45
N GLY A 214 13.11 0.01 2.08
CA GLY A 214 12.75 1.19 2.87
C GLY A 214 12.16 0.82 4.23
N LEU A 215 11.28 -0.17 4.28
CA LEU A 215 10.72 -0.70 5.53
C LEU A 215 11.80 -1.28 6.44
N MET A 216 12.73 -2.05 5.88
CA MET A 216 13.88 -2.57 6.63
C MET A 216 14.76 -1.43 7.15
N ALA A 217 14.98 -0.38 6.36
CA ALA A 217 15.73 0.79 6.80
C ALA A 217 15.02 1.51 7.97
N CYS A 218 13.69 1.66 7.92
CA CYS A 218 12.90 2.19 9.04
C CYS A 218 13.04 1.33 10.31
N ALA A 219 12.99 0.00 10.18
CA ALA A 219 13.13 -0.90 11.32
C ALA A 219 14.52 -0.83 11.96
N LEU A 220 15.59 -0.76 11.15
CA LEU A 220 16.96 -0.86 11.63
C LEU A 220 17.55 0.48 12.06
N LYS A 221 17.12 1.59 11.43
CA LYS A 221 17.75 2.90 11.61
C LYS A 221 16.78 4.02 11.97
N GLY A 222 15.46 3.79 11.79
CA GLY A 222 14.46 4.82 12.06
C GLY A 222 14.47 5.26 13.51
N GLU A 223 14.43 6.57 13.73
CA GLU A 223 14.29 7.15 15.06
C GLU A 223 12.91 6.80 15.65
N GLU A 224 12.86 6.49 16.92
CA GLU A 224 11.61 6.19 17.62
C GLU A 224 10.71 7.44 17.68
N GLY A 225 9.45 7.28 17.34
CA GLY A 225 8.51 8.38 17.11
C GLY A 225 8.66 9.03 15.73
N GLY A 226 9.71 8.71 14.97
CA GLY A 226 10.02 9.28 13.68
C GLY A 226 9.01 8.95 12.58
N VAL A 227 9.05 9.75 11.50
CA VAL A 227 8.26 9.55 10.28
C VAL A 227 9.16 9.72 9.07
N TYR A 228 9.01 8.84 8.09
CA TYR A 228 9.84 8.81 6.88
C TYR A 228 9.00 8.55 5.63
N ASN A 229 9.18 9.38 4.61
CA ASN A 229 8.64 9.12 3.30
C ASN A 229 9.45 8.02 2.61
N ILE A 230 8.82 6.91 2.29
CA ILE A 230 9.42 5.83 1.52
C ILE A 230 8.90 5.93 0.08
N ALA A 231 9.70 6.57 -0.76
CA ALA A 231 9.31 7.08 -2.05
C ALA A 231 10.47 7.12 -3.04
N THR A 232 10.20 7.48 -4.30
CA THR A 232 11.24 7.74 -5.31
C THR A 232 11.64 9.22 -5.38
N GLY A 233 10.77 10.12 -4.93
CA GLY A 233 10.91 11.57 -5.11
C GLY A 233 10.64 12.04 -6.53
N LYS A 234 10.00 11.20 -7.36
CA LYS A 234 9.72 11.48 -8.78
C LYS A 234 8.23 11.46 -9.06
N GLU A 235 7.77 12.52 -9.68
CA GLU A 235 6.42 12.63 -10.20
C GLU A 235 6.30 11.83 -11.51
N THR A 236 5.24 10.99 -11.62
CA THR A 236 4.87 10.32 -12.86
C THR A 236 3.38 10.51 -13.10
N SER A 237 3.00 11.06 -14.27
CA SER A 237 1.59 11.22 -14.62
C SER A 237 0.94 9.87 -14.90
N ILE A 238 -0.38 9.77 -14.72
CA ILE A 238 -1.12 8.55 -15.07
C ILE A 238 -1.07 8.29 -16.57
N LEU A 239 -0.98 9.36 -17.38
CA LEU A 239 -0.78 9.26 -18.82
C LEU A 239 0.60 8.65 -19.17
N ASP A 240 1.68 9.11 -18.53
CA ASP A 240 3.02 8.55 -18.75
C ASP A 240 3.08 7.08 -18.32
N LEU A 241 2.46 6.74 -17.18
CA LEU A 241 2.35 5.36 -16.74
C LEU A 241 1.65 4.48 -17.77
N ALA A 242 0.51 4.94 -18.33
CA ALA A 242 -0.24 4.22 -19.36
C ALA A 242 0.59 4.01 -20.62
N ASN A 243 1.31 5.04 -21.08
CA ASN A 243 2.18 4.96 -22.26
C ASN A 243 3.32 3.95 -22.05
N ILE A 244 3.98 3.98 -20.89
CA ILE A 244 5.05 3.01 -20.54
C ILE A 244 4.51 1.58 -20.54
N ILE A 245 3.31 1.36 -19.96
CA ILE A 245 2.69 0.03 -19.91
C ILE A 245 2.34 -0.45 -21.33
N ASN A 246 1.70 0.38 -22.15
CA ASN A 246 1.36 0.03 -23.55
C ASN A 246 2.60 -0.31 -24.37
N GLU A 247 3.71 0.38 -24.17
CA GLU A 247 4.99 0.08 -24.82
C GLU A 247 5.48 -1.34 -24.46
N PHE A 248 5.56 -1.70 -23.16
CA PHE A 248 6.07 -3.00 -22.72
C PHE A 248 5.12 -4.18 -22.98
N THR A 249 3.84 -3.90 -23.15
CA THR A 249 2.84 -4.91 -23.53
C THR A 249 2.59 -5.00 -25.02
N ASN A 250 3.14 -4.05 -25.79
CA ASN A 250 2.88 -3.89 -27.24
C ASN A 250 1.39 -3.67 -27.56
N ASN A 251 0.65 -3.03 -26.65
CA ASN A 251 -0.75 -2.70 -26.86
C ASN A 251 -0.89 -1.49 -27.80
N LYS A 252 -1.64 -1.65 -28.90
CA LYS A 252 -1.90 -0.59 -29.90
C LYS A 252 -3.25 0.08 -29.72
N THR A 253 -4.05 -0.38 -28.76
CA THR A 253 -5.38 0.19 -28.50
C THR A 253 -5.23 1.61 -27.93
N SER A 254 -6.03 2.52 -28.44
CA SER A 254 -6.03 3.92 -27.99
C SER A 254 -6.41 4.04 -26.53
N ILE A 255 -5.85 5.04 -25.86
CA ILE A 255 -6.23 5.40 -24.49
C ILE A 255 -7.66 5.94 -24.48
N ASP A 256 -8.47 5.52 -23.53
CA ASP A 256 -9.86 5.91 -23.32
C ASP A 256 -9.93 7.04 -22.29
N LEU A 257 -10.10 8.28 -22.75
CA LEU A 257 -10.17 9.46 -21.88
C LEU A 257 -11.55 9.54 -21.20
N LYS A 258 -11.57 9.55 -19.89
CA LYS A 258 -12.76 9.64 -19.05
C LYS A 258 -12.86 11.01 -18.38
N PRO A 259 -14.07 11.46 -18.01
CA PRO A 259 -14.28 12.60 -17.14
C PRO A 259 -13.53 12.44 -15.80
N ALA A 260 -13.32 13.56 -15.10
CA ALA A 260 -12.80 13.53 -13.75
C ALA A 260 -13.76 12.79 -12.80
N ARG A 261 -13.22 12.06 -11.83
CA ARG A 261 -14.02 11.44 -10.78
C ARG A 261 -14.48 12.52 -9.79
N GLU A 262 -15.74 12.49 -9.40
CA GLU A 262 -16.31 13.49 -8.49
C GLU A 262 -15.65 13.52 -7.11
N TRP A 263 -15.27 12.34 -6.60
CA TRP A 263 -14.67 12.20 -5.27
C TRP A 263 -13.14 12.42 -5.26
N ASP A 264 -12.44 12.19 -6.40
CA ASP A 264 -10.97 12.24 -6.44
C ASP A 264 -10.45 13.66 -6.63
N ARG A 265 -10.10 14.28 -5.54
CA ARG A 265 -9.47 15.61 -5.48
C ARG A 265 -7.97 15.55 -5.29
N SER A 266 -7.36 14.38 -5.44
CA SER A 266 -5.96 14.18 -5.06
C SER A 266 -4.92 14.76 -6.03
N GLY A 267 -5.30 15.14 -7.25
CA GLY A 267 -4.45 15.89 -8.18
C GLY A 267 -3.07 15.30 -8.43
N LYS A 268 -2.07 16.18 -8.45
CA LYS A 268 -0.64 15.86 -8.64
C LYS A 268 0.06 15.83 -7.30
N ARG A 269 0.94 14.84 -7.09
CA ARG A 269 1.70 14.71 -5.83
C ARG A 269 2.88 13.76 -5.95
N PHE A 270 3.95 14.10 -5.23
CA PHE A 270 5.13 13.25 -4.99
C PHE A 270 5.75 13.62 -3.64
N ALA A 271 6.64 12.76 -3.12
CA ALA A 271 7.21 12.94 -1.80
C ALA A 271 8.64 13.50 -1.86
N SER A 272 9.05 14.25 -0.82
CA SER A 272 10.46 14.50 -0.53
C SER A 272 11.10 13.21 0.01
N THR A 273 12.32 12.92 -0.41
CA THR A 273 13.09 11.75 0.05
C THR A 273 14.35 12.16 0.82
N GLU A 274 14.51 13.44 1.15
CA GLU A 274 15.72 13.95 1.80
C GLU A 274 15.93 13.33 3.18
N LYS A 275 14.88 13.27 4.00
CA LYS A 275 14.95 12.72 5.34
C LYS A 275 15.28 11.23 5.33
N SER A 276 14.60 10.43 4.51
CA SER A 276 14.88 8.99 4.38
C SER A 276 16.29 8.73 3.85
N LYS A 277 16.81 9.59 2.96
CA LYS A 277 18.17 9.50 2.47
C LYS A 277 19.21 9.83 3.56
N ASN A 278 19.01 10.92 4.27
CA ASN A 278 19.98 11.43 5.24
C ASN A 278 20.02 10.58 6.52
N GLU A 279 18.87 10.19 7.06
CA GLU A 279 18.79 9.51 8.34
C GLU A 279 18.79 7.97 8.19
N LEU A 280 18.13 7.43 7.16
CA LEU A 280 18.06 5.98 6.95
C LEU A 280 19.12 5.47 5.96
N GLY A 281 19.74 6.36 5.16
CA GLY A 281 20.57 5.97 4.03
C GLY A 281 19.76 5.30 2.91
N PHE A 282 18.44 5.55 2.87
CA PHE A 282 17.54 4.94 1.90
C PHE A 282 17.38 5.80 0.65
N SER A 283 17.48 5.15 -0.50
CA SER A 283 17.06 5.71 -1.79
C SER A 283 16.50 4.59 -2.66
N ALA A 284 15.43 4.88 -3.38
CA ALA A 284 14.87 3.97 -4.38
C ALA A 284 15.88 3.77 -5.54
N LYS A 285 16.06 2.54 -5.98
CA LYS A 285 17.04 2.16 -7.01
C LYS A 285 16.39 1.80 -8.34
N ILE A 286 15.17 1.28 -8.31
CA ILE A 286 14.45 0.81 -9.49
C ILE A 286 13.64 1.97 -10.08
N ASN A 287 13.95 2.36 -11.31
CA ASN A 287 13.17 3.37 -12.01
C ASN A 287 11.85 2.79 -12.53
N ILE A 288 10.90 3.67 -12.88
CA ILE A 288 9.54 3.27 -13.29
C ILE A 288 9.55 2.33 -14.50
N ARG A 289 10.39 2.56 -15.49
CA ARG A 289 10.43 1.72 -16.70
C ARG A 289 10.90 0.30 -16.41
N GLU A 290 11.98 0.16 -15.63
CA GLU A 290 12.49 -1.15 -15.20
C GLU A 290 11.47 -1.88 -14.32
N GLY A 291 10.87 -1.19 -13.36
CA GLY A 291 9.85 -1.78 -12.50
C GLY A 291 8.60 -2.23 -13.28
N ILE A 292 8.11 -1.44 -14.23
CA ILE A 292 6.98 -1.81 -15.09
C ILE A 292 7.33 -3.01 -15.97
N LYS A 293 8.51 -3.03 -16.60
CA LYS A 293 8.97 -4.18 -17.38
C LYS A 293 8.91 -5.47 -16.56
N ARG A 294 9.51 -5.48 -15.38
CA ARG A 294 9.54 -6.64 -14.48
C ARG A 294 8.12 -7.05 -14.02
N THR A 295 7.24 -6.07 -13.78
CA THR A 295 5.85 -6.34 -13.39
C THR A 295 5.05 -6.94 -14.54
N VAL A 296 5.23 -6.44 -15.76
CA VAL A 296 4.60 -6.98 -16.99
C VAL A 296 5.05 -8.42 -17.23
N GLU A 297 6.34 -8.71 -17.11
CA GLU A 297 6.90 -10.07 -17.28
C GLU A 297 6.29 -11.03 -16.24
N TRP A 298 6.25 -10.61 -14.98
CA TRP A 298 5.62 -11.41 -13.91
C TRP A 298 4.12 -11.65 -14.18
N THR A 299 3.39 -10.62 -14.62
CA THR A 299 1.95 -10.72 -14.92
C THR A 299 1.70 -11.69 -16.08
N LYS A 300 2.56 -11.70 -17.12
CA LYS A 300 2.47 -12.66 -18.23
C LYS A 300 2.62 -14.10 -17.75
N ILE A 301 3.60 -14.37 -16.88
CA ILE A 301 3.85 -15.71 -16.32
C ILE A 301 2.68 -16.16 -15.43
N ASN A 302 2.07 -15.25 -14.68
CA ASN A 302 1.01 -15.54 -13.72
C ASN A 302 -0.40 -15.21 -14.25
N LYS A 303 -0.57 -15.09 -15.58
CA LYS A 303 -1.83 -14.67 -16.21
C LYS A 303 -3.00 -15.60 -15.84
N GLU A 304 -2.76 -16.89 -15.75
CA GLU A 304 -3.79 -17.87 -15.38
C GLU A 304 -4.25 -17.67 -13.92
N LEU A 305 -3.32 -17.59 -12.97
CA LEU A 305 -3.62 -17.34 -11.56
C LEU A 305 -4.43 -16.03 -11.39
N ILE A 306 -3.99 -14.95 -12.04
CA ILE A 306 -4.71 -13.66 -11.97
C ILE A 306 -6.10 -13.79 -12.58
N GLY A 307 -6.23 -14.47 -13.73
CA GLY A 307 -7.52 -14.71 -14.38
C GLY A 307 -8.49 -15.48 -13.51
N GLN A 308 -8.03 -16.52 -12.80
CA GLN A 308 -8.83 -17.28 -11.84
C GLN A 308 -9.32 -16.41 -10.67
N ASN A 309 -8.42 -15.60 -10.11
CA ASN A 309 -8.74 -14.66 -9.02
C ASN A 309 -9.76 -13.58 -9.46
N ILE A 310 -9.70 -13.10 -10.69
CA ILE A 310 -10.71 -12.18 -11.24
C ILE A 310 -12.05 -12.92 -11.44
N ALA A 311 -12.01 -14.11 -12.02
CA ALA A 311 -13.19 -14.88 -12.39
C ALA A 311 -14.04 -15.31 -11.18
N GLN A 312 -13.43 -15.55 -10.00
CA GLN A 312 -14.17 -15.91 -8.77
C GLN A 312 -15.20 -14.84 -8.37
N HIS A 313 -14.99 -13.57 -8.78
CA HIS A 313 -15.87 -12.45 -8.46
C HIS A 313 -16.89 -12.12 -9.57
N LYS A 314 -16.86 -12.83 -10.70
CA LYS A 314 -17.68 -12.50 -11.90
C LYS A 314 -19.17 -12.34 -11.60
N LYS A 315 -19.73 -13.24 -10.77
CA LYS A 315 -21.15 -13.21 -10.40
C LYS A 315 -21.49 -11.95 -9.57
N LEU A 316 -20.59 -11.55 -8.67
CA LEU A 316 -20.80 -10.38 -7.81
C LEU A 316 -20.61 -9.07 -8.58
N MET A 317 -19.68 -9.05 -9.53
CA MET A 317 -19.49 -7.88 -10.43
C MET A 317 -20.77 -7.55 -11.21
N SER A 318 -21.47 -8.56 -11.74
CA SER A 318 -22.71 -8.35 -12.52
C SER A 318 -23.89 -7.85 -11.68
N GLN A 319 -23.81 -7.88 -10.36
CA GLN A 319 -24.83 -7.38 -9.44
C GLN A 319 -24.58 -5.94 -8.98
N THR A 320 -23.39 -5.40 -9.24
CA THR A 320 -22.96 -4.06 -8.80
C THR A 320 -22.77 -3.06 -9.94
N SER A 321 -23.08 -3.47 -11.19
CA SER A 321 -23.07 -2.64 -12.40
C SER A 321 -24.42 -1.94 -12.63
#